data_31e571f7400ab2da3c2946d0c4abca02
#
_entry.id   31e571f7400ab2da3c2946d0c4abca02
#
_cell.length_a   1.000
_cell.length_b   1.000
_cell.length_c   1.000
_cell.angle_alpha   90.00
_cell.angle_beta   90.00
_cell.angle_gamma   90.00
#
_symmetry.space_group_name_H-M   'P 1'
#
loop_
_entity.id
_entity.type
_entity.pdbx_description
1 polymer ?
#
loop_
_entity_poly.entity_id
_entity_poly.type
_entity_poly.pdbx_seq_one_letter_code
_entity_poly.pdbx_strand_id
1 'polypeptide(L)' 'MMRVLEALAALKPGEKLLVHHVRRPVHLLARLEEEGHAYLLKDLGPGQVKILIRKGG' A
#
# COMPACT_ATOMS: atom_id res chain seq x y z
N MET A 1 3.95 -13.09 -6.84
CA MET A 1 4.91 -12.07 -6.39
C MET A 1 4.23 -10.70 -6.34
N MET A 2 4.52 -9.96 -5.31
CA MET A 2 3.90 -8.67 -5.10
C MET A 2 4.52 -7.59 -6.00
N ARG A 3 3.66 -6.87 -6.72
CA ARG A 3 4.12 -5.80 -7.60
C ARG A 3 3.64 -4.42 -7.17
N VAL A 4 3.31 -4.30 -5.90
CA VAL A 4 2.77 -3.05 -5.37
C VAL A 4 3.77 -1.90 -5.54
N LEU A 5 5.04 -2.17 -5.27
CA LEU A 5 6.07 -1.13 -5.38
C LEU A 5 6.27 -0.67 -6.82
N GLU A 6 6.13 -1.59 -7.78
CA GLU A 6 6.23 -1.23 -9.19
C GLU A 6 5.04 -0.36 -9.61
N ALA A 7 3.84 -0.75 -9.20
CA ALA A 7 2.64 0.03 -9.50
C ALA A 7 2.73 1.40 -8.84
N LEU A 8 3.23 1.45 -7.62
CA LEU A 8 3.38 2.70 -6.89
C LEU A 8 4.39 3.64 -7.58
N ALA A 9 5.47 3.07 -8.10
CA ALA A 9 6.47 3.85 -8.81
C ALA A 9 5.92 4.50 -10.08
N ALA A 10 4.92 3.88 -10.68
CA ALA A 10 4.28 4.41 -11.88
C ALA A 10 3.27 5.53 -11.58
N LEU A 11 2.91 5.72 -10.32
CA LEU A 11 1.99 6.75 -9.93
C LEU A 11 2.67 8.12 -9.86
N LYS A 12 1.89 9.15 -10.11
CA LYS A 12 2.34 10.53 -9.88
C LYS A 12 2.06 10.91 -8.43
N PRO A 13 2.81 11.87 -7.87
CA PRO A 13 2.55 12.33 -6.51
C PRO A 13 1.09 12.73 -6.32
N GLY A 14 0.51 12.27 -5.22
CA GLY A 14 -0.88 12.54 -4.90
C GLY A 14 -1.86 11.51 -5.44
N GLU A 15 -1.46 10.66 -6.37
CA GLU A 15 -2.31 9.59 -6.86
C GLU A 15 -2.41 8.48 -5.81
N LYS A 16 -3.48 7.69 -5.91
CA LYS A 16 -3.77 6.64 -4.94
C LYS A 16 -3.75 5.28 -5.60
N LEU A 17 -3.37 4.27 -4.82
CA LEU A 17 -3.36 2.88 -5.24
C LEU A 17 -4.12 2.07 -4.20
N LEU A 18 -5.09 1.27 -4.66
CA LEU A 18 -5.84 0.40 -3.78
C LEU A 18 -5.31 -1.03 -3.90
N VAL A 19 -4.94 -1.61 -2.77
CA VAL A 19 -4.37 -2.95 -2.72
C VAL A 19 -5.23 -3.84 -1.84
N HIS A 20 -5.58 -5.02 -2.35
CA HIS A 20 -6.20 -6.06 -1.55
C HIS A 20 -5.15 -7.12 -1.25
N HIS A 21 -5.03 -7.50 0.02
CA HIS A 21 -4.05 -8.47 0.44
C HIS A 21 -4.69 -9.48 1.39
N VAL A 22 -4.12 -10.68 1.44
CA VAL A 22 -4.66 -11.74 2.30
C VAL A 22 -4.08 -11.71 3.70
N ARG A 23 -3.00 -10.96 3.91
CA ARG A 23 -2.38 -10.80 5.22
C ARG A 23 -1.91 -9.37 5.38
N ARG A 24 -1.66 -8.99 6.64
CA ARG A 24 -1.10 -7.67 6.89
C ARG A 24 0.36 -7.63 6.39
N PRO A 25 0.66 -6.88 5.33
CA PRO A 25 1.99 -6.88 4.74
C PRO A 25 2.91 -5.92 5.47
N VAL A 26 3.43 -6.33 6.64
CA VAL A 26 4.22 -5.45 7.49
C VAL A 26 5.46 -4.89 6.80
N HIS A 27 6.12 -5.68 5.96
CA HIS A 27 7.29 -5.19 5.23
C HIS A 27 6.94 -4.11 4.23
N LEU A 28 5.79 -4.26 3.57
CA LEU A 28 5.30 -3.24 2.65
C LEU A 28 4.97 -1.95 3.38
N LEU A 29 4.31 -2.06 4.53
CA LEU A 29 3.93 -0.88 5.31
C LEU A 29 5.17 -0.11 5.78
N ALA A 30 6.18 -0.82 6.26
CA ALA A 30 7.42 -0.20 6.68
C ALA A 30 8.09 0.51 5.50
N ARG A 31 8.09 -0.11 4.33
CA ARG A 31 8.67 0.47 3.12
C ARG A 31 7.94 1.74 2.70
N LEU A 32 6.60 1.73 2.80
CA LEU A 32 5.80 2.90 2.47
C LEU A 32 6.14 4.07 3.37
N GLU A 33 6.32 3.82 4.65
CA GLU A 33 6.71 4.87 5.59
C GLU A 33 8.10 5.42 5.29
N GLU A 34 9.05 4.55 5.00
CA GLU A 34 10.40 4.97 4.66
C GLU A 34 10.44 5.85 3.42
N GLU A 35 9.59 5.59 2.46
CA GLU A 35 9.55 6.33 1.21
C GLU A 35 8.62 7.53 1.25
N GLY A 36 8.01 7.79 2.40
CA GLY A 36 7.19 8.97 2.57
C GLY A 36 5.79 8.88 1.99
N HIS A 37 5.30 7.67 1.77
CA HIS A 37 3.93 7.47 1.29
C HIS A 37 2.96 7.37 2.46
N ALA A 38 1.73 7.86 2.26
CA ALA A 38 0.67 7.70 3.24
C ALA A 38 -0.16 6.48 2.89
N TYR A 39 -0.73 5.83 3.89
CA TYR A 39 -1.62 4.70 3.63
C TYR A 39 -2.68 4.57 4.71
N LEU A 40 -3.78 3.92 4.34
CA LEU A 40 -4.84 3.54 5.26
C LEU A 40 -5.04 2.04 5.14
N LEU A 41 -4.97 1.35 6.26
CA LEU A 41 -5.18 -0.09 6.33
C LEU A 41 -6.55 -0.36 6.92
N LYS A 42 -7.32 -1.23 6.28
CA LYS A 42 -8.62 -1.62 6.77
C LYS A 42 -8.76 -3.13 6.74
N ASP A 43 -9.12 -3.72 7.88
CA ASP A 43 -9.42 -5.14 7.95
C ASP A 43 -10.81 -5.39 7.40
N LEU A 44 -10.90 -6.29 6.43
CA LEU A 44 -12.17 -6.65 5.81
C LEU A 44 -12.75 -7.93 6.39
N GLY A 45 -11.96 -8.63 7.21
CA GLY A 45 -12.35 -9.90 7.82
C GLY A 45 -11.13 -10.78 8.01
N PRO A 46 -11.31 -12.01 8.49
CA PRO A 46 -10.20 -12.93 8.70
C PRO A 46 -9.41 -13.13 7.41
N GLY A 47 -8.12 -12.85 7.48
CA GLY A 47 -7.22 -13.06 6.36
C GLY A 47 -7.39 -12.12 5.19
N GLN A 48 -8.11 -11.00 5.36
CA GLN A 48 -8.30 -10.04 4.28
C GLN A 48 -8.05 -8.62 4.77
N VAL A 49 -7.21 -7.89 4.05
CA VAL A 49 -6.95 -6.48 4.34
C VAL A 49 -7.01 -5.67 3.06
N LYS A 50 -7.39 -4.42 3.22
CA LYS A 50 -7.46 -3.46 2.14
C LYS A 50 -6.56 -2.29 2.50
N ILE A 51 -5.66 -1.93 1.60
CA ILE A 51 -4.72 -0.84 1.82
C ILE A 51 -4.92 0.21 0.75
N LEU A 52 -5.21 1.42 1.16
CA LEU A 52 -5.26 2.55 0.25
C LEU A 52 -3.97 3.33 0.42
N ILE A 53 -3.15 3.37 -0.61
CA ILE A 53 -1.84 4.02 -0.59
C ILE A 53 -1.92 5.30 -1.38
N ARG A 54 -1.47 6.39 -0.78
CA ARG A 54 -1.35 7.67 -1.46
C ARG A 54 0.13 7.94 -1.69
N LYS A 55 0.51 8.13 -2.94
CA LYS A 55 1.91 8.36 -3.26
C LYS A 55 2.36 9.72 -2.73
N GLY A 56 3.45 9.70 -1.95
CA GLY A 56 4.07 10.89 -1.45
C GLY A 56 4.89 11.57 -2.54
N GLY A 57 4.99 12.84 -2.42
CA GLY A 57 5.70 13.63 -3.38
C GLY A 57 7.06 14.03 -2.92
#